data_0dade99208329e90b04a9beb173df568
#
_entry.id   0dade99208329e90b04a9beb173df568
#
_cell.length_a   1.000
_cell.length_b   1.000
_cell.length_c   1.000
_cell.angle_alpha   90.00
_cell.angle_beta   90.00
_cell.angle_gamma   90.00
#
_symmetry.space_group_name_H-M   'P 1'
#
loop_
_entity.id
_entity.type
_entity.pdbx_description
1 polymer ?
#
loop_
_entity_poly.entity_id
_entity_poly.type
_entity_poly.pdbx_seq_one_letter_code
_entity_poly.pdbx_strand_id
1 'polypeptide(L)'
;SLGWFWATNPYRMVREVDGHPVPPIPENFQAIADNVMARAREIDPLVGPTPTIETALVNFYPPGKGMGQHVDAEEESENAVVSLSFGQDTIFRIAGRDTLLLSGDVVVFGGPARRAKHGVLGARKGTSDLLEGRLNITMRQMEAT
;
A
#
# COMPACT_ATOMS: atom_id res chain seq x y z
N SER A 1 -7.77 -8.69 -1.84
CA SER A 1 -8.20 -7.48 -1.09
C SER A 1 -8.82 -7.87 0.24
N LEU A 2 -8.74 -6.97 1.19
CA LEU A 2 -9.43 -7.02 2.47
C LEU A 2 -10.37 -5.82 2.57
N GLY A 3 -11.49 -5.97 3.28
CA GLY A 3 -12.49 -4.92 3.43
C GLY A 3 -13.34 -4.77 2.18
N TRP A 4 -13.21 -3.64 1.52
CA TRP A 4 -13.86 -3.42 0.23
C TRP A 4 -12.94 -3.83 -0.92
N PHE A 5 -13.51 -4.46 -1.91
CA PHE A 5 -12.86 -4.70 -3.19
C PHE A 5 -13.37 -3.65 -4.18
N TRP A 6 -12.47 -2.99 -4.91
CA TRP A 6 -12.89 -2.10 -5.98
C TRP A 6 -12.86 -2.85 -7.32
N ALA A 7 -14.03 -3.00 -7.90
CA ALA A 7 -14.17 -3.53 -9.24
C ALA A 7 -13.97 -2.39 -10.25
N THR A 8 -13.43 -2.73 -11.40
CA THR A 8 -13.29 -1.80 -12.53
C THR A 8 -14.25 -2.21 -13.64
N ASN A 9 -14.56 -1.28 -14.55
CA ASN A 9 -15.42 -1.48 -15.71
C ASN A 9 -16.87 -1.90 -15.38
N PRO A 10 -17.69 -1.08 -14.69
CA PRO A 10 -17.36 0.24 -14.13
C PRO A 10 -16.75 0.16 -12.74
N TYR A 11 -16.13 1.27 -12.30
CA TYR A 11 -15.65 1.39 -10.93
C TYR A 11 -16.78 1.27 -9.92
N ARG A 12 -16.60 0.41 -8.93
CA ARG A 12 -17.55 0.25 -7.82
C ARG A 12 -16.88 -0.44 -6.64
N MET A 13 -17.35 -0.13 -5.45
CA MET A 13 -16.93 -0.79 -4.22
C MET A 13 -17.87 -1.96 -3.95
N VAL A 14 -17.32 -3.15 -3.76
CA VAL A 14 -18.09 -4.37 -3.50
C VAL A 14 -17.53 -5.13 -2.31
N ARG A 15 -18.40 -5.89 -1.63
CA ARG A 15 -18.02 -6.78 -0.53
C ARG A 15 -18.01 -8.25 -0.89
N GLU A 16 -18.32 -8.56 -2.12
CA GLU A 16 -18.39 -9.91 -2.64
C GLU A 16 -17.85 -9.96 -4.06
N VAL A 17 -17.07 -10.98 -4.36
CA VAL A 17 -16.51 -11.22 -5.70
C VAL A 17 -16.74 -12.67 -6.05
N ASP A 18 -17.41 -12.91 -7.20
CA ASP A 18 -17.72 -14.25 -7.71
C ASP A 18 -18.41 -15.17 -6.68
N GLY A 19 -19.36 -14.60 -5.90
CA GLY A 19 -20.09 -15.35 -4.88
C GLY A 19 -19.31 -15.56 -3.57
N HIS A 20 -18.10 -15.02 -3.46
CA HIS A 20 -17.27 -15.14 -2.26
C HIS A 20 -17.17 -13.79 -1.55
N PRO A 21 -17.39 -13.74 -0.22
CA PRO A 21 -17.26 -12.50 0.53
C PRO A 21 -15.78 -12.07 0.57
N VAL A 22 -15.55 -10.76 0.45
CA VAL A 22 -14.23 -10.19 0.66
C VAL A 22 -13.92 -10.24 2.16
N PRO A 23 -12.79 -10.82 2.59
CA PRO A 23 -12.44 -10.87 4.02
C PRO A 23 -12.41 -9.46 4.63
N PRO A 24 -12.84 -9.30 5.89
CA PRO A 24 -12.83 -7.99 6.54
C PRO A 24 -11.40 -7.51 6.82
N ILE A 25 -11.24 -6.21 6.97
CA ILE A 25 -9.99 -5.61 7.39
C ILE A 25 -9.74 -5.99 8.86
N PRO A 26 -8.55 -6.50 9.23
CA PRO A 26 -8.20 -6.72 10.62
C PRO A 26 -8.37 -5.44 11.46
N GLU A 27 -8.86 -5.59 12.68
CA GLU A 27 -9.20 -4.47 13.57
C GLU A 27 -8.04 -3.51 13.82
N ASN A 28 -6.80 -4.05 13.85
CA ASN A 28 -5.62 -3.24 14.15
C ASN A 28 -5.10 -2.43 12.95
N PHE A 29 -5.61 -2.62 11.74
CA PHE A 29 -5.09 -1.91 10.57
C PHE A 29 -5.33 -0.40 10.64
N GLN A 30 -6.49 0.04 11.10
CA GLN A 30 -6.74 1.47 11.28
C GLN A 30 -5.80 2.07 12.34
N ALA A 31 -5.58 1.35 13.45
CA ALA A 31 -4.66 1.80 14.48
C ALA A 31 -3.21 1.91 13.97
N ILE A 32 -2.77 0.96 13.15
CA ILE A 32 -1.47 1.03 12.50
C ILE A 32 -1.39 2.27 11.60
N ALA A 33 -2.40 2.50 10.77
CA ALA A 33 -2.44 3.68 9.90
C ALA A 33 -2.42 4.97 10.70
N ASP A 34 -3.17 5.05 11.80
CA ASP A 34 -3.20 6.22 12.68
C ASP A 34 -1.81 6.52 13.25
N ASN A 35 -1.12 5.51 13.75
CA ASN A 35 0.22 5.65 14.32
C ASN A 35 1.26 6.04 13.26
N VAL A 36 1.23 5.37 12.12
CA VAL A 36 2.13 5.66 11.00
C VAL A 36 1.94 7.08 10.48
N MET A 37 0.69 7.50 10.32
CA MET A 37 0.39 8.85 9.83
C MET A 37 0.79 9.94 10.82
N ALA A 38 0.64 9.69 12.12
CA ALA A 38 1.11 10.63 13.14
C ALA A 38 2.62 10.86 13.02
N ARG A 39 3.40 9.80 12.83
CA ARG A 39 4.85 9.90 12.60
C ARG A 39 5.17 10.58 11.27
N ALA A 40 4.45 10.23 10.23
CA ALA A 40 4.67 10.82 8.90
C ALA A 40 4.45 12.34 8.93
N ARG A 41 3.41 12.81 9.61
CA ARG A 41 3.15 14.26 9.75
C ARG A 41 4.21 15.00 10.56
N GLU A 42 4.87 14.34 11.51
CA GLU A 42 6.02 14.92 12.21
C GLU A 42 7.19 15.18 11.27
N ILE A 43 7.38 14.28 10.28
CA ILE A 43 8.48 14.38 9.30
C ILE A 43 8.10 15.36 8.18
N ASP A 44 6.87 15.26 7.67
CA ASP A 44 6.38 16.10 6.58
C ASP A 44 4.88 16.40 6.79
N PRO A 45 4.53 17.62 7.25
CA PRO A 45 3.13 18.00 7.45
C PRO A 45 2.27 17.96 6.18
N LEU A 46 2.89 18.00 4.99
CA LEU A 46 2.18 17.99 3.71
C LEU A 46 1.61 16.62 3.35
N VAL A 47 1.94 15.58 4.11
CA VAL A 47 1.40 14.23 3.85
C VAL A 47 -0.12 14.17 4.00
N GLY A 48 -0.70 15.10 4.72
CA GLY A 48 -2.15 15.25 4.84
C GLY A 48 -2.80 14.44 5.96
N PRO A 49 -4.13 14.32 5.93
CA PRO A 49 -4.88 13.64 6.99
C PRO A 49 -4.73 12.13 6.91
N THR A 50 -4.99 11.48 8.03
CA THR A 50 -5.01 10.02 8.10
C THR A 50 -6.16 9.46 7.26
N PRO A 51 -5.90 8.48 6.38
CA PRO A 51 -6.97 7.86 5.63
C PRO A 51 -7.85 6.99 6.54
N THR A 52 -9.15 6.93 6.24
CA THR A 52 -10.02 5.88 6.76
C THR A 52 -9.76 4.63 5.92
N ILE A 53 -9.29 3.57 6.55
CA ILE A 53 -8.91 2.36 5.82
C ILE A 53 -10.16 1.61 5.40
N GLU A 54 -10.47 1.68 4.11
CA GLU A 54 -11.60 1.01 3.49
C GLU A 54 -11.20 -0.26 2.75
N THR A 55 -9.97 -0.29 2.28
CA THR A 55 -9.41 -1.45 1.59
C THR A 55 -7.94 -1.65 1.94
N ALA A 56 -7.53 -2.91 1.92
CA ALA A 56 -6.13 -3.28 2.00
C ALA A 56 -5.84 -4.30 0.90
N LEU A 57 -4.90 -3.95 0.02
CA LEU A 57 -4.46 -4.84 -1.03
C LEU A 57 -3.21 -5.57 -0.56
N VAL A 58 -3.30 -6.90 -0.56
CA VAL A 58 -2.18 -7.76 -0.17
C VAL A 58 -1.57 -8.35 -1.44
N ASN A 59 -0.31 -8.00 -1.71
CA ASN A 59 0.45 -8.49 -2.84
C ASN A 59 1.63 -9.32 -2.37
N PHE A 60 1.81 -10.49 -2.97
CA PHE A 60 2.99 -11.31 -2.76
C PHE A 60 3.86 -11.29 -4.00
N TYR A 61 5.15 -11.05 -3.80
CA TYR A 61 6.16 -11.04 -4.85
C TYR A 61 7.14 -12.20 -4.61
N PRO A 62 7.14 -13.24 -5.46
CA PRO A 62 8.19 -14.25 -5.42
C PRO A 62 9.58 -13.64 -5.57
N PRO A 63 10.65 -14.31 -5.13
CA PRO A 63 12.01 -13.81 -5.32
C PRO A 63 12.28 -13.39 -6.77
N GLY A 64 12.86 -12.20 -6.94
CA GLY A 64 13.15 -11.63 -8.25
C GLY A 64 11.98 -10.91 -8.94
N LYS A 65 10.79 -10.93 -8.36
CA LYS A 65 9.61 -10.27 -8.94
C LYS A 65 9.33 -8.94 -8.24
N GLY A 66 8.87 -7.98 -9.02
CA GLY A 66 8.47 -6.65 -8.58
C GLY A 66 7.28 -6.15 -9.36
N MET A 67 7.08 -4.85 -9.38
CA MET A 67 6.00 -4.19 -10.09
C MET A 67 6.54 -2.98 -10.84
N GLY A 68 6.21 -2.88 -12.12
CA GLY A 68 6.56 -1.72 -12.94
C GLY A 68 6.00 -0.42 -12.39
N GLN A 69 6.57 0.69 -12.85
CA GLN A 69 6.13 2.01 -12.40
C GLN A 69 4.70 2.31 -12.88
N HIS A 70 3.89 2.80 -11.96
CA HIS A 70 2.48 3.14 -12.18
C HIS A 70 2.06 4.29 -11.27
N VAL A 71 0.86 4.80 -11.50
CA VAL A 71 0.21 5.81 -10.65
C VAL A 71 -1.04 5.18 -10.05
N ASP A 72 -1.24 5.35 -8.75
CA ASP A 72 -2.48 4.97 -8.08
C ASP A 72 -3.54 6.03 -8.38
N ALA A 73 -4.44 5.76 -9.30
CA ALA A 73 -5.40 6.73 -9.81
C ALA A 73 -6.84 6.20 -9.89
N GLU A 74 -7.09 4.98 -9.42
CA GLU A 74 -8.42 4.35 -9.51
C GLU A 74 -9.38 4.84 -8.42
N GLU A 75 -8.87 5.21 -7.27
CA GLU A 75 -9.66 5.66 -6.14
C GLU A 75 -9.99 7.17 -6.21
N GLU A 76 -11.14 7.54 -5.66
CA GLU A 76 -11.57 8.94 -5.59
C GLU A 76 -10.82 9.73 -4.51
N SER A 77 -10.47 9.06 -3.41
CA SER A 77 -9.81 9.72 -2.28
C SER A 77 -8.40 10.17 -2.63
N GLU A 78 -8.05 11.38 -2.22
CA GLU A 78 -6.69 11.93 -2.29
C GLU A 78 -5.91 11.74 -0.99
N ASN A 79 -6.51 11.11 0.02
CA ASN A 79 -5.83 10.85 1.28
C ASN A 79 -4.67 9.87 1.10
N ALA A 80 -3.69 9.94 1.99
CA ALA A 80 -2.45 9.19 1.88
C ALA A 80 -2.67 7.68 1.77
N VAL A 81 -1.74 7.01 1.09
CA VAL A 81 -1.63 5.56 1.04
C VAL A 81 -0.57 5.13 2.05
N VAL A 82 -0.88 4.10 2.83
CA VAL A 82 0.05 3.50 3.80
C VAL A 82 0.42 2.11 3.32
N SER A 83 1.70 1.90 3.04
CA SER A 83 2.22 0.67 2.45
C SER A 83 3.20 -0.01 3.39
N LEU A 84 2.86 -1.23 3.82
CA LEU A 84 3.68 -2.04 4.72
C LEU A 84 4.47 -3.08 3.92
N SER A 85 5.74 -3.28 4.28
CA SER A 85 6.64 -4.24 3.61
C SER A 85 7.09 -5.32 4.58
N PHE A 86 7.04 -6.58 4.16
CA PHE A 86 7.49 -7.72 4.94
C PHE A 86 8.28 -8.70 4.06
N GLY A 87 9.25 -9.39 4.65
CA GLY A 87 10.01 -10.40 3.95
C GLY A 87 11.27 -9.85 3.30
N GLN A 88 11.52 -10.24 2.06
CA GLN A 88 12.74 -9.86 1.35
C GLN A 88 12.80 -8.36 1.04
N ASP A 89 14.02 -7.85 0.97
CA ASP A 89 14.28 -6.46 0.61
C ASP A 89 13.90 -6.19 -0.83
N THR A 90 13.55 -4.94 -1.11
CA THR A 90 13.33 -4.47 -2.48
C THR A 90 13.77 -3.01 -2.62
N ILE A 91 13.96 -2.58 -3.84
CA ILE A 91 14.17 -1.16 -4.15
C ILE A 91 12.83 -0.56 -4.54
N PHE A 92 12.39 0.43 -3.79
CA PHE A 92 11.21 1.24 -4.09
C PHE A 92 11.65 2.45 -4.91
N ARG A 93 11.05 2.63 -6.06
CA ARG A 93 11.32 3.76 -6.96
C ARG A 93 10.12 4.66 -7.04
N ILE A 94 10.30 5.92 -6.67
CA ILE A 94 9.25 6.92 -6.74
C ILE A 94 9.83 8.22 -7.30
N ALA A 95 9.18 8.79 -8.30
CA ALA A 95 9.59 10.04 -8.96
C ALA A 95 11.09 10.02 -9.34
N GLY A 96 11.58 8.90 -9.84
CA GLY A 96 12.97 8.71 -10.25
C GLY A 96 13.99 8.52 -9.13
N ARG A 97 13.54 8.40 -7.87
CA ARG A 97 14.41 8.17 -6.70
C ARG A 97 14.23 6.75 -6.19
N ASP A 98 15.35 6.12 -5.86
CA ASP A 98 15.39 4.76 -5.34
C ASP A 98 15.64 4.77 -3.82
N THR A 99 14.89 3.94 -3.11
CA THR A 99 15.05 3.72 -1.67
C THR A 99 14.98 2.24 -1.38
N LEU A 100 15.92 1.73 -0.58
CA LEU A 100 15.89 0.35 -0.13
C LEU A 100 14.82 0.19 0.95
N LEU A 101 13.89 -0.74 0.73
CA LEU A 101 12.88 -1.13 1.71
C LEU A 101 13.24 -2.48 2.33
N LEU A 102 13.30 -2.49 3.65
CA LEU A 102 13.54 -3.69 4.46
C LEU A 102 12.21 -4.20 5.02
N SER A 103 12.22 -5.46 5.50
CA SER A 103 11.09 -6.02 6.23
C SER A 103 10.73 -5.14 7.45
N GLY A 104 9.47 -4.77 7.57
CA GLY A 104 8.99 -3.88 8.62
C GLY A 104 8.99 -2.39 8.26
N ASP A 105 9.55 -2.02 7.10
CA ASP A 105 9.49 -0.63 6.65
C ASP A 105 8.10 -0.26 6.15
N VAL A 106 7.76 1.01 6.33
CA VAL A 106 6.48 1.59 5.90
C VAL A 106 6.76 2.76 4.98
N VAL A 107 6.08 2.79 3.85
CA VAL A 107 6.06 3.95 2.95
C VAL A 107 4.71 4.63 3.07
N VAL A 108 4.73 5.94 3.26
CA VAL A 108 3.53 6.77 3.18
C VAL A 108 3.70 7.73 2.01
N PHE A 109 2.77 7.69 1.07
CA PHE A 109 2.73 8.70 0.02
C PHE A 109 1.40 9.41 0.03
N GLY A 110 1.49 10.72 0.25
CA GLY A 110 0.34 11.61 0.40
C GLY A 110 0.70 13.03 0.00
N GLY A 111 -0.27 13.93 0.07
CA GLY A 111 -0.07 15.30 -0.33
C GLY A 111 0.44 15.40 -1.76
N PRO A 112 1.50 16.16 -2.02
CA PRO A 112 2.06 16.33 -3.38
C PRO A 112 2.52 15.03 -4.03
N ALA A 113 2.92 14.02 -3.25
CA ALA A 113 3.41 12.75 -3.76
C ALA A 113 2.30 11.70 -3.96
N ARG A 114 1.04 12.03 -3.62
CA ARG A 114 -0.07 11.06 -3.64
C ARG A 114 -0.25 10.36 -4.99
N ARG A 115 -0.03 11.07 -6.08
CA ARG A 115 -0.16 10.58 -7.45
C ARG A 115 1.18 10.43 -8.16
N ALA A 116 2.28 10.35 -7.40
CA ALA A 116 3.60 10.15 -7.99
C ALA A 116 3.73 8.76 -8.61
N LYS A 117 4.40 8.70 -9.75
CA LYS A 117 4.71 7.45 -10.42
C LYS A 117 5.72 6.65 -9.59
N HIS A 118 5.37 5.40 -9.28
CA HIS A 118 6.19 4.56 -8.42
C HIS A 118 6.10 3.08 -8.80
N GLY A 119 7.07 2.31 -8.34
CA GLY A 119 7.12 0.87 -8.52
C GLY A 119 8.17 0.24 -7.63
N VAL A 120 8.29 -1.08 -7.69
CA VAL A 120 9.32 -1.82 -6.96
C VAL A 120 10.10 -2.72 -7.91
N LEU A 121 11.41 -2.79 -7.70
CA LEU A 121 12.28 -3.75 -8.37
C LEU A 121 12.06 -5.14 -7.77
N GLY A 122 12.73 -6.16 -8.27
CA GLY A 122 12.56 -7.53 -7.80
C GLY A 122 12.88 -7.71 -6.31
N ALA A 123 12.11 -8.56 -5.64
CA ALA A 123 12.42 -8.99 -4.27
C ALA A 123 13.79 -9.67 -4.26
N ARG A 124 14.67 -9.26 -3.35
CA ARG A 124 16.09 -9.64 -3.34
C ARG A 124 16.28 -10.95 -2.59
N LYS A 125 16.75 -11.96 -3.31
CA LYS A 125 17.00 -13.31 -2.76
C LYS A 125 17.96 -13.28 -1.58
N GLY A 126 17.70 -14.10 -0.55
CA GLY A 126 18.59 -14.28 0.58
C GLY A 126 18.58 -13.15 1.60
N THR A 127 17.65 -12.19 1.50
CA THR A 127 17.61 -11.04 2.40
C THR A 127 16.57 -11.15 3.52
N SER A 128 15.88 -12.30 3.65
CA SER A 128 14.88 -12.49 4.71
C SER A 128 14.88 -13.90 5.26
N ASP A 129 14.77 -14.03 6.59
CA ASP A 129 14.49 -15.28 7.29
C ASP A 129 12.99 -15.46 7.58
N LEU A 130 12.18 -14.41 7.33
CA LEU A 130 10.75 -14.43 7.61
C LEU A 130 9.99 -15.22 6.54
N LEU A 131 10.26 -14.94 5.28
CA LEU A 131 9.64 -15.63 4.16
C LEU A 131 10.50 -15.51 2.90
N GLU A 132 10.27 -16.42 1.95
CA GLU A 132 10.94 -16.39 0.66
C GLU A 132 10.07 -15.62 -0.33
N GLY A 133 10.45 -14.37 -0.60
CA GLY A 133 9.68 -13.39 -1.34
C GLY A 133 9.38 -12.17 -0.50
N ARG A 134 8.53 -11.30 -1.01
CA ARG A 134 8.10 -10.07 -0.34
C ARG A 134 6.59 -9.99 -0.27
N LEU A 135 6.08 -9.69 0.91
CA LEU A 135 4.67 -9.37 1.12
C LEU A 135 4.51 -7.86 1.27
N ASN A 136 3.57 -7.29 0.54
CA ASN A 136 3.21 -5.88 0.65
C ASN A 136 1.73 -5.75 1.00
N ILE A 137 1.42 -4.92 1.97
CA ILE A 137 0.05 -4.58 2.35
C ILE A 137 -0.12 -3.09 2.13
N THR A 138 -0.96 -2.73 1.17
CA THR A 138 -1.24 -1.34 0.84
C THR A 138 -2.64 -0.98 1.34
N MET A 139 -2.70 -0.07 2.31
CA MET A 139 -3.94 0.37 2.95
C MET A 139 -4.34 1.73 2.42
N ARG A 140 -5.62 1.90 2.10
CA ARG A 140 -6.10 3.16 1.53
C ARG A 140 -7.58 3.42 1.77
N GLN A 141 -7.93 4.69 1.67
CA GLN A 141 -9.30 5.16 1.54
C GLN A 141 -9.63 5.20 0.06
N MET A 142 -10.81 4.71 -0.31
CA MET A 142 -11.22 4.62 -1.71
C MET A 142 -12.12 5.77 -2.12
N GLU A 143 -13.06 6.15 -1.26
CA GLU A 143 -14.05 7.17 -1.58
C GLU A 143 -13.69 8.50 -0.94
N ALA A 144 -13.96 9.58 -1.67
CA ALA A 144 -13.85 10.92 -1.13
C ALA A 144 -14.93 11.13 -0.06
N THR A 145 -14.56 11.78 1.05
CA THR A 145 -15.47 12.12 2.13
C THR A 145 -15.56 13.63 2.30
#